data_2bcb13d9b693d038c5e20e250c1aafff
#
_entry.id   2bcb13d9b693d038c5e20e250c1aafff
#
_cell.length_a   1.000
_cell.length_b   1.000
_cell.length_c   1.000
_cell.angle_alpha   90.00
_cell.angle_beta   90.00
_cell.angle_gamma   90.00
#
_symmetry.space_group_name_H-M   'P 1'
#
loop_
_entity.id
_entity.type
_entity.pdbx_description
1 polymer ?
#
loop_
_entity_poly.entity_id
_entity_poly.type
_entity_poly.pdbx_seq_one_letter_code
_entity_poly.pdbx_strand_id
1 'polypeptide(L)'
;SMLATIHHANRFGLSFDLVDQLTGTLIGRPKSATFRTADVVGLDVLSHVVETMRNSLPDDPWHHYYALPEWLQQLIAQGALGQKSGRGVYQKKNKDILVFNPVKNEYESSIAEIDDDIQQLLKQKDPARKFFELRENTHPQAQFLWAIHRDLFHYCAVHLTEIADNA
;
A
#
# COMPACT_ATOMS: atom_id res chain seq x y z
N SER A 1 -1.30 2.11 -8.32
CA SER A 1 -1.94 1.37 -7.22
C SER A 1 -1.18 1.47 -5.89
N MET A 2 0.18 1.43 -5.88
CA MET A 2 0.97 1.58 -4.63
C MET A 2 0.65 2.87 -3.87
N LEU A 3 0.61 4.02 -4.53
CA LEU A 3 0.33 5.31 -3.89
C LEU A 3 -1.09 5.37 -3.33
N ALA A 4 -2.10 4.86 -4.04
CA ALA A 4 -3.45 4.73 -3.50
C ALA A 4 -3.48 3.82 -2.27
N THR A 5 -2.71 2.71 -2.28
CA THR A 5 -2.59 1.82 -1.11
C THR A 5 -1.99 2.56 0.09
N ILE A 6 -0.92 3.34 -0.10
CA ILE A 6 -0.30 4.16 0.95
C ILE A 6 -1.29 5.20 1.49
N HIS A 7 -2.01 5.89 0.61
CA HIS A 7 -3.02 6.88 0.98
C HIS A 7 -4.14 6.27 1.84
N HIS A 8 -4.72 5.16 1.38
CA HIS A 8 -5.78 4.49 2.12
C HIS A 8 -5.30 3.84 3.42
N ALA A 9 -4.08 3.31 3.47
CA ALA A 9 -3.49 2.81 4.71
C ALA A 9 -3.46 3.90 5.79
N ASN A 10 -3.00 5.09 5.42
CA ASN A 10 -3.00 6.26 6.30
C ASN A 10 -4.42 6.68 6.71
N ARG A 11 -5.36 6.74 5.75
CA ARG A 11 -6.76 7.11 5.99
C ARG A 11 -7.46 6.16 6.98
N PHE A 12 -7.19 4.86 6.92
CA PHE A 12 -7.80 3.86 7.78
C PHE A 12 -6.97 3.56 9.04
N GLY A 13 -5.85 4.25 9.24
CA GLY A 13 -4.98 4.07 10.40
C GLY A 13 -4.36 2.68 10.52
N LEU A 14 -4.12 2.00 9.38
CA LEU A 14 -3.57 0.66 9.34
C LEU A 14 -2.03 0.70 9.42
N SER A 15 -1.45 -0.18 10.23
CA SER A 15 -0.01 -0.34 10.31
C SER A 15 0.56 -0.94 9.01
N PHE A 16 1.82 -0.66 8.72
CA PHE A 16 2.45 -1.06 7.46
C PHE A 16 2.54 -2.58 7.29
N ASP A 17 2.78 -3.30 8.37
CA ASP A 17 2.80 -4.75 8.40
C ASP A 17 1.41 -5.37 8.15
N LEU A 18 0.34 -4.78 8.68
CA LEU A 18 -1.02 -5.20 8.38
C LEU A 18 -1.37 -4.96 6.91
N VAL A 19 -1.02 -3.80 6.38
CA VAL A 19 -1.21 -3.49 4.96
C VAL A 19 -0.49 -4.50 4.07
N ASP A 20 0.74 -4.87 4.41
CA ASP A 20 1.49 -5.87 3.64
C ASP A 20 0.86 -7.27 3.73
N GLN A 21 0.32 -7.66 4.89
CA GLN A 21 -0.44 -8.91 5.00
C GLN A 21 -1.70 -8.89 4.11
N LEU A 22 -2.45 -7.78 4.12
CA LEU A 22 -3.68 -7.62 3.34
C LEU A 22 -3.41 -7.52 1.83
N THR A 23 -2.30 -6.88 1.42
CA THR A 23 -2.02 -6.57 0.01
C THR A 23 -1.01 -7.51 -0.66
N GLY A 24 -0.72 -8.64 -0.05
CA GLY A 24 0.13 -9.69 -0.57
C GLY A 24 -0.63 -10.75 -1.37
N THR A 25 -0.28 -12.01 -1.10
CA THR A 25 -0.80 -13.18 -1.82
C THR A 25 -2.32 -13.38 -1.71
N LEU A 26 -2.94 -12.88 -0.66
CA LEU A 26 -4.40 -12.97 -0.44
C LEU A 26 -5.22 -12.26 -1.52
N ILE A 27 -4.64 -11.24 -2.16
CA ILE A 27 -5.28 -10.52 -3.27
C ILE A 27 -4.54 -10.72 -4.60
N GLY A 28 -3.74 -11.80 -4.72
CA GLY A 28 -3.05 -12.15 -5.94
C GLY A 28 -1.80 -11.31 -6.26
N ARG A 29 -1.27 -10.56 -5.29
CA ARG A 29 -0.02 -9.80 -5.45
C ARG A 29 1.20 -10.60 -4.94
N PRO A 30 2.42 -10.19 -5.31
CA PRO A 30 3.65 -10.80 -4.80
C PRO A 30 3.72 -10.81 -3.26
N LYS A 31 4.44 -11.78 -2.68
CA LYS A 31 4.63 -11.89 -1.23
C LYS A 31 5.26 -10.64 -0.59
N SER A 32 6.03 -9.87 -1.36
CA SER A 32 6.60 -8.59 -0.93
C SER A 32 5.55 -7.49 -0.69
N ALA A 33 4.32 -7.71 -1.19
CA ALA A 33 3.19 -6.79 -1.00
C ALA A 33 3.51 -5.32 -1.36
N THR A 34 3.20 -4.36 -0.51
CA THR A 34 3.33 -2.92 -0.78
C THR A 34 4.60 -2.33 -0.19
N PHE A 35 4.75 -2.37 1.13
CA PHE A 35 5.84 -1.69 1.82
C PHE A 35 7.18 -2.44 1.77
N ARG A 36 7.14 -3.78 1.77
CA ARG A 36 8.37 -4.56 1.51
C ARG A 36 8.87 -4.36 0.09
N THR A 37 7.96 -4.17 -0.88
CA THR A 37 8.35 -3.80 -2.25
C THR A 37 8.98 -2.41 -2.28
N ALA A 38 8.43 -1.44 -1.56
CA ALA A 38 9.03 -0.11 -1.44
C ALA A 38 10.46 -0.16 -0.87
N ASP A 39 10.70 -0.99 0.14
CA ASP A 39 12.04 -1.19 0.72
C ASP A 39 13.03 -1.87 -0.25
N VAL A 40 12.55 -2.78 -1.11
CA VAL A 40 13.38 -3.41 -2.15
C VAL A 40 13.77 -2.41 -3.24
N VAL A 41 12.80 -1.61 -3.69
CA VAL A 41 13.03 -0.56 -4.72
C VAL A 41 13.93 0.55 -4.19
N GLY A 42 13.73 0.92 -2.95
CA GLY A 42 14.36 2.04 -2.27
C GLY A 42 13.41 3.23 -2.14
N LEU A 43 13.31 3.76 -0.93
CA LEU A 43 12.37 4.85 -0.60
C LEU A 43 12.72 6.16 -1.31
N ASP A 44 13.99 6.42 -1.55
CA ASP A 44 14.47 7.55 -2.34
C ASP A 44 14.07 7.43 -3.83
N VAL A 45 14.17 6.22 -4.39
CA VAL A 45 13.72 5.95 -5.77
C VAL A 45 12.20 6.14 -5.87
N LEU A 46 11.45 5.61 -4.89
CA LEU A 46 10.00 5.80 -4.81
C LEU A 46 9.66 7.30 -4.74
N SER A 47 10.39 8.08 -3.94
CA SER A 47 10.20 9.53 -3.85
C SER A 47 10.36 10.21 -5.20
N HIS A 48 11.43 9.92 -5.94
CA HIS A 48 11.65 10.49 -7.28
C HIS A 48 10.55 10.10 -8.27
N VAL A 49 10.06 8.86 -8.23
CA VAL A 49 8.93 8.44 -9.08
C VAL A 49 7.68 9.24 -8.75
N VAL A 50 7.36 9.43 -7.47
CA VAL A 50 6.20 10.22 -7.04
C VAL A 50 6.30 11.67 -7.51
N GLU A 51 7.46 12.31 -7.33
CA GLU A 51 7.72 13.69 -7.79
C GLU A 51 7.60 13.80 -9.32
N THR A 52 8.15 12.84 -10.06
CA THR A 52 8.02 12.79 -11.52
C THR A 52 6.56 12.69 -11.95
N MET A 53 5.78 11.79 -11.35
CA MET A 53 4.35 11.65 -11.64
C MET A 53 3.59 12.94 -11.32
N ARG A 54 3.87 13.53 -10.15
CA ARG A 54 3.24 14.80 -9.73
C ARG A 54 3.48 15.92 -10.73
N ASN A 55 4.70 16.06 -11.22
CA ASN A 55 5.08 17.12 -12.15
C ASN A 55 4.60 16.87 -13.59
N SER A 56 4.58 15.59 -14.01
CA SER A 56 4.28 15.22 -15.41
C SER A 56 2.78 14.99 -15.64
N LEU A 57 1.98 14.78 -14.60
CA LEU A 57 0.56 14.44 -14.68
C LEU A 57 -0.31 15.39 -13.85
N PRO A 58 -0.26 16.72 -14.10
CA PRO A 58 -1.00 17.70 -13.30
C PRO A 58 -2.52 17.55 -13.42
N ASP A 59 -3.01 17.10 -14.57
CA ASP A 59 -4.43 16.95 -14.86
C ASP A 59 -4.98 15.54 -14.61
N ASP A 60 -4.16 14.63 -14.06
CA ASP A 60 -4.58 13.28 -13.74
C ASP A 60 -5.65 13.29 -12.64
N PRO A 61 -6.79 12.59 -12.79
CA PRO A 61 -7.86 12.52 -11.77
C PRO A 61 -7.36 12.04 -10.41
N TRP A 62 -6.27 11.27 -10.36
CA TRP A 62 -5.63 10.76 -9.13
C TRP A 62 -4.39 11.57 -8.71
N HIS A 63 -4.18 12.78 -9.26
CA HIS A 63 -3.05 13.65 -8.93
C HIS A 63 -2.87 13.86 -7.42
N HIS A 64 -3.96 13.87 -6.65
CA HIS A 64 -3.93 13.99 -5.19
C HIS A 64 -3.20 12.84 -4.48
N TYR A 65 -3.02 11.68 -5.13
CA TYR A 65 -2.22 10.58 -4.60
C TYR A 65 -0.70 10.77 -4.84
N TYR A 66 -0.31 11.72 -5.70
CA TYR A 66 1.10 11.99 -6.01
C TYR A 66 1.71 12.97 -4.99
N ALA A 67 1.43 12.71 -3.71
CA ALA A 67 2.02 13.43 -2.60
C ALA A 67 2.87 12.50 -1.76
N LEU A 68 4.06 12.97 -1.39
CA LEU A 68 4.95 12.21 -0.51
C LEU A 68 4.43 12.30 0.94
N PRO A 69 4.10 11.19 1.58
CA PRO A 69 3.74 11.19 2.99
C PRO A 69 4.89 11.70 3.86
N GLU A 70 4.57 12.37 4.95
CA GLU A 70 5.56 12.93 5.87
C GLU A 70 6.51 11.87 6.43
N TRP A 71 5.97 10.69 6.81
CA TRP A 71 6.77 9.59 7.30
C TRP A 71 7.83 9.10 6.29
N LEU A 72 7.52 9.16 5.00
CA LEU A 72 8.44 8.76 3.94
C LEU A 72 9.60 9.77 3.83
N GLN A 73 9.28 11.06 3.89
CA GLN A 73 10.29 12.11 3.91
C GLN A 73 11.19 12.01 5.14
N GLN A 74 10.61 11.72 6.31
CA GLN A 74 11.36 11.50 7.55
C GLN A 74 12.33 10.32 7.46
N LEU A 75 11.88 9.16 6.93
CA LEU A 75 12.75 7.99 6.73
C LEU A 75 13.91 8.32 5.79
N ILE A 76 13.63 8.98 4.67
CA ILE A 76 14.67 9.38 3.71
C ILE A 76 15.68 10.33 4.37
N ALA A 77 15.21 11.34 5.08
CA ALA A 77 16.07 12.29 5.81
C ALA A 77 16.98 11.61 6.86
N GLN A 78 16.51 10.52 7.46
CA GLN A 78 17.27 9.70 8.41
C GLN A 78 18.20 8.68 7.72
N GLY A 79 18.27 8.65 6.39
CA GLY A 79 19.05 7.67 5.64
C GLY A 79 18.45 6.25 5.67
N ALA A 80 17.20 6.09 6.07
CA ALA A 80 16.47 4.83 6.04
C ALA A 80 15.85 4.63 4.66
N LEU A 81 16.64 4.11 3.71
CA LEU A 81 16.29 4.06 2.29
C LEU A 81 15.79 2.68 1.83
N GLY A 82 15.54 1.77 2.74
CA GLY A 82 15.14 0.40 2.46
C GLY A 82 16.28 -0.62 2.63
N GLN A 83 16.21 -1.73 1.91
CA GLN A 83 17.17 -2.84 2.06
C GLN A 83 18.62 -2.40 1.82
N LYS A 84 18.88 -1.50 0.87
CA LYS A 84 20.21 -1.03 0.54
C LYS A 84 20.92 -0.29 1.68
N SER A 85 20.17 0.31 2.60
CA SER A 85 20.69 0.99 3.77
C SER A 85 20.53 0.20 5.07
N GLY A 86 20.03 -1.04 4.99
CA GLY A 86 19.78 -1.92 6.12
C GLY A 86 18.51 -1.60 6.92
N ARG A 87 17.81 -0.52 6.59
CA ARG A 87 16.52 -0.14 7.17
C ARG A 87 15.73 0.75 6.21
N GLY A 88 14.41 0.65 6.28
CA GLY A 88 13.44 1.44 5.52
C GLY A 88 12.13 1.47 6.29
N VAL A 89 11.03 1.04 5.69
CA VAL A 89 9.78 0.77 6.42
C VAL A 89 9.96 -0.40 7.40
N TYR A 90 10.81 -1.35 7.03
CA TYR A 90 11.22 -2.44 7.90
C TYR A 90 12.70 -2.35 8.28
N GLN A 91 13.00 -2.84 9.47
CA GLN A 91 14.36 -2.97 9.96
C GLN A 91 14.58 -4.37 10.52
N LYS A 92 15.66 -5.03 10.10
CA LYS A 92 16.09 -6.28 10.73
C LYS A 92 17.00 -5.96 11.91
N LYS A 93 16.62 -6.41 13.11
CA LYS A 93 17.43 -6.30 14.32
C LYS A 93 17.62 -7.68 14.91
N ASN A 94 18.83 -8.21 14.81
CA ASN A 94 19.16 -9.59 15.17
C ASN A 94 18.33 -10.59 14.34
N LYS A 95 17.43 -11.35 15.01
CA LYS A 95 16.50 -12.30 14.37
C LYS A 95 15.12 -11.71 14.09
N ASP A 96 14.81 -10.55 14.64
CA ASP A 96 13.50 -9.92 14.56
C ASP A 96 13.41 -8.93 13.39
N ILE A 97 12.23 -8.84 12.83
CA ILE A 97 11.89 -7.84 11.83
C ILE A 97 10.97 -6.83 12.52
N LEU A 98 11.44 -5.59 12.61
CA LEU A 98 10.70 -4.49 13.15
C LEU A 98 10.03 -3.70 12.02
N VAL A 99 8.91 -3.06 12.31
CA VAL A 99 8.17 -2.19 11.39
C VAL A 99 8.17 -0.75 11.94
N PHE A 100 8.32 0.20 11.05
CA PHE A 100 8.27 1.61 11.40
C PHE A 100 6.85 2.04 11.77
N ASN A 101 6.71 2.67 12.94
CA ASN A 101 5.47 3.30 13.37
C ASN A 101 5.56 4.82 13.11
N PRO A 102 4.80 5.37 12.15
CA PRO A 102 4.90 6.77 11.79
C PRO A 102 4.39 7.74 12.87
N VAL A 103 3.51 7.27 13.76
CA VAL A 103 2.97 8.10 14.85
C VAL A 103 4.00 8.27 15.96
N LYS A 104 4.70 7.18 16.31
CA LYS A 104 5.72 7.19 17.35
C LYS A 104 7.10 7.59 16.84
N ASN A 105 7.31 7.59 15.52
CA ASN A 105 8.59 7.78 14.82
C ASN A 105 9.67 6.80 15.30
N GLU A 106 9.28 5.55 15.53
CA GLU A 106 10.18 4.48 16.04
C GLU A 106 9.85 3.12 15.40
N TYR A 107 10.80 2.19 15.50
CA TYR A 107 10.60 0.80 15.05
C TYR A 107 10.07 -0.05 16.20
N GLU A 108 9.01 -0.80 15.94
CA GLU A 108 8.37 -1.70 16.90
C GLU A 108 8.16 -3.10 16.31
N SER A 109 7.91 -4.09 17.17
CA SER A 109 7.61 -5.45 16.73
C SER A 109 6.30 -5.49 15.96
N SER A 110 6.27 -6.27 14.87
CA SER A 110 5.05 -6.54 14.12
C SER A 110 4.11 -7.39 14.98
N ILE A 111 2.96 -6.82 15.31
CA ILE A 111 1.89 -7.47 16.09
C ILE A 111 0.55 -7.47 15.35
N ALA A 112 0.54 -6.94 14.14
CA ALA A 112 -0.69 -6.80 13.37
C ALA A 112 -1.16 -8.15 12.83
N GLU A 113 -2.46 -8.39 12.94
CA GLU A 113 -3.13 -9.58 12.45
C GLU A 113 -4.34 -9.21 11.60
N ILE A 114 -4.56 -10.00 10.55
CA ILE A 114 -5.78 -9.90 9.76
C ILE A 114 -6.92 -10.49 10.61
N ASP A 115 -8.02 -9.75 10.70
CA ASP A 115 -9.25 -10.22 11.33
C ASP A 115 -9.72 -11.54 10.69
N ASP A 116 -10.19 -12.48 11.51
CA ASP A 116 -10.56 -13.82 11.05
C ASP A 116 -11.69 -13.79 10.02
N ASP A 117 -12.70 -12.92 10.18
CA ASP A 117 -13.80 -12.79 9.23
C ASP A 117 -13.30 -12.24 7.89
N ILE A 118 -12.38 -11.29 7.93
CA ILE A 118 -11.73 -10.75 6.72
C ILE A 118 -10.88 -11.81 6.05
N GLN A 119 -10.15 -12.61 6.82
CA GLN A 119 -9.38 -13.72 6.27
C GLN A 119 -10.27 -14.77 5.58
N GLN A 120 -11.42 -15.09 6.16
CA GLN A 120 -12.41 -16.00 5.54
C GLN A 120 -13.00 -15.39 4.25
N LEU A 121 -13.38 -14.12 4.29
CA LEU A 121 -13.89 -13.40 3.12
C LEU A 121 -12.87 -13.43 1.96
N LEU A 122 -11.59 -13.22 2.26
CA LEU A 122 -10.53 -13.23 1.22
C LEU A 122 -10.29 -14.61 0.60
N LYS A 123 -10.65 -15.70 1.27
CA LYS A 123 -10.61 -17.07 0.72
C LYS A 123 -11.76 -17.37 -0.26
N GLN A 124 -12.76 -16.50 -0.37
CA GLN A 124 -13.87 -16.65 -1.33
C GLN A 124 -13.32 -16.77 -2.76
N LYS A 125 -13.76 -17.83 -3.47
CA LYS A 125 -13.29 -18.12 -4.83
C LYS A 125 -13.99 -17.30 -5.91
N ASP A 126 -15.26 -16.93 -5.68
CA ASP A 126 -16.01 -16.09 -6.61
C ASP A 126 -15.59 -14.62 -6.45
N PRO A 127 -14.94 -14.02 -7.49
CA PRO A 127 -14.47 -12.64 -7.40
C PRO A 127 -15.62 -11.63 -7.23
N ALA A 128 -16.74 -11.82 -7.94
CA ALA A 128 -17.87 -10.90 -7.88
C ALA A 128 -18.46 -10.85 -6.47
N ARG A 129 -18.68 -12.04 -5.89
CA ARG A 129 -19.16 -12.16 -4.52
C ARG A 129 -18.15 -11.57 -3.51
N LYS A 130 -16.85 -11.86 -3.67
CA LYS A 130 -15.80 -11.28 -2.82
C LYS A 130 -15.84 -9.76 -2.83
N PHE A 131 -15.90 -9.12 -3.99
CA PHE A 131 -15.95 -7.66 -4.09
C PHE A 131 -17.24 -7.08 -3.54
N PHE A 132 -18.37 -7.76 -3.73
CA PHE A 132 -19.63 -7.35 -3.13
C PHE A 132 -19.55 -7.38 -1.60
N GLU A 133 -19.07 -8.48 -1.02
CA GLU A 133 -18.91 -8.65 0.42
C GLU A 133 -17.91 -7.62 1.01
N LEU A 134 -16.80 -7.32 0.34
CA LEU A 134 -15.88 -6.26 0.75
C LEU A 134 -16.55 -4.88 0.78
N ARG A 135 -17.39 -4.58 -0.21
CA ARG A 135 -18.10 -3.30 -0.30
C ARG A 135 -19.08 -3.09 0.84
N GLU A 136 -19.87 -4.12 1.16
CA GLU A 136 -20.92 -4.07 2.18
C GLU A 136 -20.37 -4.20 3.62
N ASN A 137 -19.14 -4.66 3.77
CA ASN A 137 -18.53 -4.88 5.08
C ASN A 137 -18.05 -3.56 5.69
N THR A 138 -18.35 -3.31 6.96
CA THR A 138 -17.98 -2.09 7.69
C THR A 138 -16.64 -2.17 8.41
N HIS A 139 -16.01 -3.34 8.44
CA HIS A 139 -14.70 -3.52 9.09
C HIS A 139 -13.61 -2.70 8.37
N PRO A 140 -12.72 -1.97 9.09
CA PRO A 140 -11.71 -1.11 8.47
C PRO A 140 -10.81 -1.81 7.46
N GLN A 141 -10.42 -3.06 7.72
CA GLN A 141 -9.60 -3.87 6.80
C GLN A 141 -10.35 -4.17 5.49
N ALA A 142 -11.65 -4.47 5.54
CA ALA A 142 -12.48 -4.70 4.35
C ALA A 142 -12.67 -3.40 3.57
N GLN A 143 -12.98 -2.30 4.24
CA GLN A 143 -13.13 -0.98 3.63
C GLN A 143 -11.85 -0.50 2.97
N PHE A 144 -10.69 -0.75 3.57
CA PHE A 144 -9.40 -0.49 2.97
C PHE A 144 -9.20 -1.30 1.67
N LEU A 145 -9.44 -2.61 1.72
CA LEU A 145 -9.33 -3.48 0.53
C LEU A 145 -10.30 -3.07 -0.58
N TRP A 146 -11.54 -2.74 -0.21
CA TRP A 146 -12.51 -2.21 -1.17
C TRP A 146 -12.01 -0.92 -1.82
N ALA A 147 -11.53 0.04 -1.01
CA ALA A 147 -11.07 1.33 -1.51
C ALA A 147 -9.93 1.20 -2.53
N ILE A 148 -8.91 0.38 -2.24
CA ILE A 148 -7.76 0.21 -3.16
C ILE A 148 -8.15 -0.49 -4.47
N HIS A 149 -9.10 -1.44 -4.44
CA HIS A 149 -9.58 -2.10 -5.65
C HIS A 149 -10.51 -1.20 -6.46
N ARG A 150 -11.46 -0.54 -5.80
CA ARG A 150 -12.35 0.44 -6.44
C ARG A 150 -11.54 1.50 -7.19
N ASP A 151 -10.54 2.08 -6.54
CA ASP A 151 -9.74 3.14 -7.14
C ASP A 151 -8.89 2.61 -8.32
N LEU A 152 -8.36 1.39 -8.22
CA LEU A 152 -7.64 0.76 -9.31
C LEU A 152 -8.55 0.51 -10.53
N PHE A 153 -9.72 -0.09 -10.31
CA PHE A 153 -10.66 -0.37 -11.39
C PHE A 153 -11.22 0.91 -12.01
N HIS A 154 -11.53 1.89 -11.18
CA HIS A 154 -12.01 3.19 -11.67
C HIS A 154 -10.93 3.89 -12.52
N TYR A 155 -9.67 3.91 -12.05
CA TYR A 155 -8.55 4.46 -12.83
C TYR A 155 -8.43 3.78 -14.19
N CYS A 156 -8.42 2.45 -14.23
CA CYS A 156 -8.37 1.69 -15.48
C CYS A 156 -9.57 1.98 -16.39
N ALA A 157 -10.77 2.13 -15.83
CA ALA A 157 -11.97 2.42 -16.62
C ALA A 157 -11.95 3.84 -17.21
N VAL A 158 -11.47 4.84 -16.46
CA VAL A 158 -11.36 6.24 -16.96
C VAL A 158 -10.34 6.34 -18.10
N HIS A 159 -9.22 5.63 -17.98
CA HIS A 159 -8.15 5.67 -18.97
C HIS A 159 -8.18 4.51 -19.97
N LEU A 160 -9.30 3.80 -20.08
CA LEU A 160 -9.39 2.56 -20.86
C LEU A 160 -8.98 2.76 -22.33
N THR A 161 -9.44 3.83 -22.96
CA THR A 161 -9.11 4.18 -24.36
C THR A 161 -7.68 4.66 -24.57
N GLU A 162 -6.99 5.04 -23.50
CA GLU A 162 -5.59 5.48 -23.56
C GLU A 162 -4.62 4.32 -23.37
N ILE A 163 -5.04 3.26 -22.64
CA ILE A 163 -4.21 2.13 -22.25
C ILE A 163 -4.51 0.83 -23.00
N ALA A 164 -5.58 0.80 -23.80
CA ALA A 164 -5.98 -0.37 -24.58
C ALA A 164 -6.37 0.03 -26.00
N ASP A 165 -5.81 -0.69 -26.99
CA ASP A 165 -6.05 -0.44 -28.42
C ASP A 165 -7.44 -0.87 -28.88
N ASN A 166 -8.11 -1.79 -28.14
CA ASN A 166 -9.42 -2.35 -28.44
C ASN A 166 -10.28 -2.37 -27.16
N ALA A 167 -10.75 -1.21 -26.73
CA ALA A 167 -11.64 -1.07 -25.59
C ALA A 167 -13.10 -0.89 -26.01
#